data_d6630910e5815509e3df386696d4ff1f
#
_entry.id   d6630910e5815509e3df386696d4ff1f
#
_cell.length_a   1.000
_cell.length_b   1.000
_cell.length_c   1.000
_cell.angle_alpha   90.00
_cell.angle_beta   90.00
_cell.angle_gamma   90.00
#
_symmetry.space_group_name_H-M   'P 1'
#
loop_
_entity.id
_entity.type
_entity.pdbx_description
1 polymer ?
#
loop_
_entity_poly.entity_id
_entity_poly.type
_entity_poly.pdbx_seq_one_letter_code
_entity_poly.pdbx_strand_id
1 'polypeptide(L)'
;MSPLGPFGLGTAERGIERDLGNCYKLRSSAGNSFIKRNLVKSGAEYIPKWKVIIGKATSAGAATANKKDGTRKVIATLDILEPNGVCTFSYFVGGAFDDYETAKNCQEYYATKFVRFLLLQCLSSINISRDRFAFVPLQDFSRKWTDEDLYEKYGLNEEEINLIESMIKPMDLGGDE
;
A
#
# COMPACT_ATOMS: atom_id res chain seq x y z
N MET A 1 1.02 -7.21 8.59
CA MET A 1 0.39 -5.87 8.46
C MET A 1 0.23 -5.21 9.82
N SER A 2 0.48 -3.89 9.89
CA SER A 2 0.31 -3.11 11.12
C SER A 2 -1.15 -2.78 11.42
N PRO A 3 -1.47 -2.35 12.67
CA PRO A 3 -2.71 -1.60 12.93
C PRO A 3 -2.71 -0.27 12.15
N LEU A 4 -3.85 0.41 12.15
CA LEU A 4 -3.94 1.78 11.63
C LEU A 4 -3.11 2.73 12.50
N GLY A 5 -2.43 3.69 11.86
CA GLY A 5 -1.61 4.66 12.56
C GLY A 5 -0.44 4.03 13.33
N PRO A 6 0.40 3.21 12.67
CA PRO A 6 1.42 2.38 13.33
C PRO A 6 2.40 3.20 14.18
N PHE A 7 2.60 4.47 13.86
CA PHE A 7 3.56 5.36 14.53
C PHE A 7 2.95 6.32 15.55
N GLY A 8 1.65 6.19 15.84
CA GLY A 8 0.95 7.07 16.79
C GLY A 8 0.77 8.52 16.31
N LEU A 9 0.92 8.76 15.00
CA LEU A 9 0.80 10.08 14.38
C LEU A 9 -0.60 10.29 13.82
N GLY A 10 -1.23 11.41 14.16
CA GLY A 10 -2.57 11.76 13.69
C GLY A 10 -2.63 12.07 12.19
N THR A 11 -3.83 12.03 11.60
CA THR A 11 -4.05 12.34 10.18
C THR A 11 -3.69 13.80 9.83
N ALA A 12 -3.86 14.71 10.79
CA ALA A 12 -3.58 16.15 10.61
C ALA A 12 -2.09 16.50 10.74
N GLU A 13 -1.24 15.55 11.17
CA GLU A 13 0.19 15.79 11.31
C GLU A 13 0.83 16.09 9.94
N ARG A 14 1.62 17.17 9.88
CA ARG A 14 2.27 17.64 8.64
C ARG A 14 3.79 17.67 8.75
N GLY A 15 4.32 17.57 9.99
CA GLY A 15 5.76 17.66 10.23
C GLY A 15 6.32 19.06 9.95
N ILE A 16 7.60 19.10 9.64
CA ILE A 16 8.39 20.30 9.34
C ILE A 16 9.10 20.11 7.99
N GLU A 17 9.39 21.23 7.30
CA GLU A 17 9.97 21.18 5.95
C GLU A 17 11.42 20.71 5.91
N ARG A 18 12.18 20.91 6.99
CA ARG A 18 13.62 20.61 7.05
C ARG A 18 13.95 19.67 8.20
N ASP A 19 14.90 18.77 7.98
CA ASP A 19 15.47 17.96 9.05
C ASP A 19 16.32 18.85 9.98
N LEU A 20 16.02 18.79 11.27
CA LEU A 20 16.74 19.50 12.33
C LEU A 20 17.81 18.59 13.00
N GLY A 21 18.19 17.48 12.38
CA GLY A 21 19.21 16.55 12.88
C GLY A 21 18.70 15.48 13.86
N ASN A 22 17.43 15.55 14.28
CA ASN A 22 16.78 14.53 15.14
C ASN A 22 15.35 14.25 14.70
N CYS A 23 15.19 13.94 13.42
CA CYS A 23 13.90 13.70 12.80
C CYS A 23 13.84 12.33 12.11
N TYR A 24 12.63 11.90 11.85
CA TYR A 24 12.30 10.86 10.89
C TYR A 24 11.74 11.51 9.62
N LYS A 25 11.90 10.85 8.46
CA LYS A 25 11.16 11.22 7.24
C LYS A 25 9.68 10.89 7.44
N LEU A 26 8.79 11.85 7.21
CA LEU A 26 7.34 11.70 7.39
C LEU A 26 6.62 11.65 6.05
N ARG A 27 5.82 10.62 5.84
CA ARG A 27 4.82 10.54 4.79
C ARG A 27 3.45 10.90 5.33
N SER A 28 2.87 11.97 4.85
CA SER A 28 1.51 12.42 5.19
C SER A 28 0.63 12.53 3.95
N SER A 29 -0.65 12.80 4.12
CA SER A 29 -1.56 13.10 2.99
C SER A 29 -1.20 14.39 2.25
N ALA A 30 -0.40 15.27 2.85
CA ALA A 30 0.13 16.49 2.22
C ALA A 30 1.47 16.28 1.50
N GLY A 31 2.05 15.08 1.55
CA GLY A 31 3.35 14.77 0.95
C GLY A 31 4.42 14.42 1.98
N ASN A 32 5.68 14.57 1.57
CA ASN A 32 6.86 14.24 2.36
C ASN A 32 7.33 15.45 3.18
N SER A 33 7.77 15.20 4.41
CA SER A 33 8.29 16.19 5.35
C SER A 33 9.17 15.49 6.41
N PHE A 34 9.45 16.16 7.53
CA PHE A 34 10.21 15.58 8.65
C PHE A 34 9.42 15.72 9.93
N ILE A 35 9.62 14.78 10.88
CA ILE A 35 8.99 14.81 12.19
C ILE A 35 10.00 14.51 13.29
N LYS A 36 9.94 15.25 14.39
CA LYS A 36 10.83 15.02 15.54
C LYS A 36 10.60 13.61 16.09
N ARG A 37 11.67 12.91 16.39
CA ARG A 37 11.61 11.50 16.86
C ARG A 37 10.77 11.32 18.12
N ASN A 38 10.77 12.29 19.04
CA ASN A 38 10.01 12.24 20.29
C ASN A 38 8.49 12.31 20.10
N LEU A 39 8.01 12.68 18.92
CA LEU A 39 6.57 12.70 18.58
C LEU A 39 6.06 11.33 18.10
N VAL A 40 6.96 10.44 17.69
CA VAL A 40 6.61 9.07 17.29
C VAL A 40 6.46 8.21 18.54
N LYS A 41 5.26 7.69 18.80
CA LYS A 41 4.88 7.04 20.07
C LYS A 41 4.82 5.52 20.00
N SER A 42 4.83 4.95 18.80
CA SER A 42 4.69 3.51 18.56
C SER A 42 5.40 3.09 17.28
N GLY A 43 5.40 1.78 16.97
CA GLY A 43 5.92 1.24 15.71
C GLY A 43 7.44 1.22 15.62
N ALA A 44 8.14 1.18 16.78
CA ALA A 44 9.61 1.13 16.82
C ALA A 44 10.18 -0.04 16.00
N GLU A 45 9.47 -1.16 15.96
CA GLU A 45 9.82 -2.36 15.21
C GLU A 45 9.82 -2.15 13.69
N TYR A 46 9.06 -1.17 13.18
CA TYR A 46 8.99 -0.84 11.76
C TYR A 46 10.04 0.17 11.33
N ILE A 47 10.54 1.02 12.25
CA ILE A 47 11.42 2.15 11.91
C ILE A 47 12.68 1.71 11.16
N PRO A 48 13.42 0.64 11.54
CA PRO A 48 14.64 0.22 10.85
C PRO A 48 14.39 -0.55 9.54
N LYS A 49 13.13 -0.83 9.19
CA LYS A 49 12.76 -1.69 8.05
C LYS A 49 12.40 -0.87 6.80
N TRP A 50 12.50 -1.51 5.64
CA TRP A 50 11.79 -1.10 4.42
C TRP A 50 10.32 -1.45 4.56
N LYS A 51 9.44 -0.48 4.35
CA LYS A 51 8.01 -0.63 4.65
C LYS A 51 7.16 -0.36 3.43
N VAL A 52 6.33 -1.31 3.05
CA VAL A 52 5.26 -1.07 2.07
C VAL A 52 4.09 -0.42 2.81
N ILE A 53 3.72 0.80 2.44
CA ILE A 53 2.59 1.52 3.01
C ILE A 53 1.42 1.58 2.05
N ILE A 54 0.23 1.45 2.61
CA ILE A 54 -1.04 1.45 1.86
C ILE A 54 -1.91 2.57 2.41
N GLY A 55 -2.43 3.41 1.51
CA GLY A 55 -3.37 4.47 1.86
C GLY A 55 -4.69 3.90 2.38
N LYS A 56 -5.14 4.39 3.53
CA LYS A 56 -6.42 4.01 4.14
C LYS A 56 -7.61 4.43 3.30
N ALA A 57 -7.58 5.66 2.78
CA ALA A 57 -8.66 6.15 1.93
C ALA A 57 -8.45 5.61 0.51
N THR A 58 -9.45 4.93 -0.01
CA THR A 58 -9.62 4.90 -1.45
C THR A 58 -9.92 6.34 -1.87
N SER A 59 -9.19 6.90 -2.84
CA SER A 59 -9.61 8.18 -3.42
C SER A 59 -11.10 8.08 -3.77
N ALA A 60 -11.85 9.17 -3.63
CA ALA A 60 -13.24 9.22 -4.08
C ALA A 60 -13.28 8.68 -5.52
N GLY A 61 -13.83 7.48 -5.70
CA GLY A 61 -13.84 6.79 -6.98
C GLY A 61 -12.88 5.59 -7.13
N ALA A 62 -11.96 5.27 -6.21
CA ALA A 62 -11.09 4.11 -6.40
C ALA A 62 -11.85 2.76 -6.36
N ALA A 63 -12.91 2.68 -5.55
CA ALA A 63 -13.87 1.57 -5.59
C ALA A 63 -15.03 1.81 -6.57
N THR A 64 -15.17 3.04 -7.10
CA THR A 64 -16.18 3.39 -8.08
C THR A 64 -15.61 3.16 -9.48
N ALA A 65 -16.41 2.60 -10.35
CA ALA A 65 -16.03 2.42 -11.74
C ALA A 65 -15.70 3.76 -12.41
N ASN A 66 -14.63 3.81 -13.16
CA ASN A 66 -14.32 4.93 -14.03
C ASN A 66 -15.44 5.07 -15.08
N LYS A 67 -15.94 6.29 -15.24
CA LYS A 67 -17.05 6.57 -16.19
C LYS A 67 -16.70 6.29 -17.66
N LYS A 68 -15.39 6.27 -18.02
CA LYS A 68 -14.96 6.09 -19.42
C LYS A 68 -14.78 4.62 -19.79
N ASP A 69 -14.20 3.82 -18.90
CA ASP A 69 -13.79 2.44 -19.20
C ASP A 69 -14.33 1.40 -18.22
N GLY A 70 -15.07 1.81 -17.19
CA GLY A 70 -15.64 0.92 -16.18
C GLY A 70 -14.64 0.37 -15.17
N THR A 71 -13.34 0.61 -15.35
CA THR A 71 -12.29 0.06 -14.50
C THR A 71 -12.20 0.73 -13.12
N ARG A 72 -11.54 0.09 -12.16
CA ARG A 72 -11.34 0.58 -10.80
C ARG A 72 -9.87 0.55 -10.41
N LYS A 73 -9.43 1.57 -9.64
CA LYS A 73 -8.06 1.63 -9.11
C LYS A 73 -7.90 0.78 -7.84
N VAL A 74 -8.91 0.71 -7.01
CA VAL A 74 -9.02 0.01 -5.71
C VAL A 74 -8.07 0.57 -4.66
N ILE A 75 -6.75 0.43 -4.81
CA ILE A 75 -5.75 1.04 -3.93
C ILE A 75 -5.38 2.42 -4.48
N ALA A 76 -5.56 3.47 -3.68
CA ALA A 76 -5.27 4.84 -4.11
C ALA A 76 -3.78 5.17 -4.00
N THR A 77 -3.15 4.75 -2.91
CA THR A 77 -1.73 5.00 -2.63
C THR A 77 -1.08 3.71 -2.16
N LEU A 78 0.02 3.36 -2.81
CA LEU A 78 0.87 2.23 -2.50
C LEU A 78 2.32 2.70 -2.71
N ASP A 79 3.11 2.72 -1.64
CA ASP A 79 4.43 3.33 -1.65
C ASP A 79 5.40 2.56 -0.74
N ILE A 80 6.70 2.80 -0.88
CA ILE A 80 7.73 2.23 -0.02
C ILE A 80 8.34 3.33 0.83
N LEU A 81 8.42 3.10 2.13
CA LEU A 81 9.20 3.92 3.05
C LEU A 81 10.52 3.22 3.38
N GLU A 82 11.60 3.94 3.18
CA GLU A 82 12.94 3.53 3.59
C GLU A 82 13.09 3.43 5.13
N PRO A 83 14.15 2.83 5.65
CA PRO A 83 14.50 2.92 7.06
C PRO A 83 14.51 4.37 7.55
N ASN A 84 14.06 4.60 8.79
CA ASN A 84 13.81 5.92 9.36
C ASN A 84 12.65 6.73 8.70
N GLY A 85 11.86 6.11 7.83
CA GLY A 85 10.61 6.67 7.34
C GLY A 85 9.44 6.27 8.26
N VAL A 86 8.52 7.20 8.51
CA VAL A 86 7.28 7.00 9.26
C VAL A 86 6.09 7.58 8.50
N CYS A 87 4.87 7.17 8.81
CA CYS A 87 3.67 7.70 8.17
C CYS A 87 2.60 8.10 9.19
N THR A 88 1.69 8.97 8.76
CA THR A 88 0.52 9.37 9.55
C THR A 88 -0.56 8.29 9.55
N PHE A 89 -1.62 8.52 10.33
CA PHE A 89 -2.82 7.66 10.38
C PHE A 89 -3.54 7.49 9.03
N SER A 90 -3.14 8.25 8.01
CA SER A 90 -3.64 8.08 6.64
C SER A 90 -3.18 6.79 5.97
N TYR A 91 -2.19 6.11 6.56
CA TYR A 91 -1.59 4.89 6.03
C TYR A 91 -1.48 3.81 7.09
N PHE A 92 -1.36 2.57 6.64
CA PHE A 92 -0.91 1.44 7.44
C PHE A 92 0.24 0.71 6.73
N VAL A 93 1.05 -0.03 7.50
CA VAL A 93 2.16 -0.83 6.96
C VAL A 93 1.62 -2.17 6.51
N GLY A 94 1.67 -2.41 5.19
CA GLY A 94 1.27 -3.66 4.55
C GLY A 94 2.30 -4.77 4.71
N GLY A 95 3.58 -4.42 4.76
CA GLY A 95 4.73 -5.31 4.98
C GLY A 95 5.94 -4.52 5.45
N ALA A 96 6.86 -5.16 6.19
CA ALA A 96 8.11 -4.58 6.66
C ALA A 96 9.24 -5.59 6.53
N PHE A 97 10.33 -5.22 5.85
CA PHE A 97 11.37 -6.11 5.39
C PHE A 97 12.75 -5.53 5.70
N ASP A 98 13.76 -6.39 5.72
CA ASP A 98 15.15 -6.00 5.99
C ASP A 98 15.83 -5.39 4.77
N ASP A 99 15.35 -5.70 3.57
CA ASP A 99 15.91 -5.24 2.31
C ASP A 99 14.85 -4.61 1.40
N TYR A 100 15.33 -3.81 0.46
CA TYR A 100 14.49 -3.07 -0.50
C TYR A 100 13.83 -3.98 -1.53
N GLU A 101 14.53 -4.99 -2.03
CA GLU A 101 14.01 -5.87 -3.10
C GLU A 101 12.80 -6.66 -2.61
N THR A 102 12.86 -7.20 -1.39
CA THR A 102 11.72 -7.90 -0.78
C THR A 102 10.53 -6.95 -0.56
N ALA A 103 10.79 -5.71 -0.14
CA ALA A 103 9.75 -4.69 -0.02
C ALA A 103 9.14 -4.34 -1.38
N LYS A 104 9.97 -4.20 -2.42
CA LYS A 104 9.54 -3.93 -3.78
C LYS A 104 8.68 -5.05 -4.35
N ASN A 105 9.10 -6.30 -4.19
CA ASN A 105 8.32 -7.46 -4.61
C ASN A 105 6.94 -7.51 -3.92
N CYS A 106 6.89 -7.17 -2.63
CA CYS A 106 5.63 -7.06 -1.89
C CYS A 106 4.76 -5.90 -2.41
N GLN A 107 5.34 -4.75 -2.73
CA GLN A 107 4.64 -3.63 -3.32
C GLN A 107 4.06 -4.00 -4.69
N GLU A 108 4.87 -4.60 -5.58
CA GLU A 108 4.43 -5.04 -6.91
C GLU A 108 3.32 -6.08 -6.83
N TYR A 109 3.40 -7.02 -5.87
CA TYR A 109 2.32 -7.97 -5.60
C TYR A 109 1.01 -7.27 -5.23
N TYR A 110 1.03 -6.28 -4.33
CA TYR A 110 -0.17 -5.51 -3.99
C TYR A 110 -0.69 -4.66 -5.17
N ALA A 111 0.16 -4.31 -6.11
CA ALA A 111 -0.20 -3.57 -7.32
C ALA A 111 -0.83 -4.45 -8.41
N THR A 112 -0.74 -5.79 -8.33
CA THR A 112 -1.34 -6.70 -9.31
C THR A 112 -2.86 -6.49 -9.41
N LYS A 113 -3.42 -6.75 -10.57
CA LYS A 113 -4.87 -6.74 -10.78
C LYS A 113 -5.58 -7.81 -9.96
N PHE A 114 -4.95 -9.00 -9.86
CA PHE A 114 -5.44 -10.10 -9.04
C PHE A 114 -5.69 -9.69 -7.59
N VAL A 115 -4.69 -9.14 -6.91
CA VAL A 115 -4.83 -8.70 -5.50
C VAL A 115 -5.88 -7.60 -5.37
N ARG A 116 -5.86 -6.61 -6.26
CA ARG A 116 -6.82 -5.50 -6.20
C ARG A 116 -8.25 -5.96 -6.54
N PHE A 117 -8.42 -6.96 -7.37
CA PHE A 117 -9.72 -7.59 -7.61
C PHE A 117 -10.24 -8.28 -6.35
N LEU A 118 -9.41 -9.08 -5.65
CA LEU A 118 -9.79 -9.70 -4.38
C LEU A 118 -10.20 -8.66 -3.33
N LEU A 119 -9.43 -7.58 -3.21
CA LEU A 119 -9.77 -6.47 -2.31
C LEU A 119 -11.09 -5.82 -2.70
N LEU A 120 -11.35 -5.62 -4.00
CA LEU A 120 -12.60 -5.03 -4.48
C LEU A 120 -13.82 -5.85 -4.05
N GLN A 121 -13.75 -7.19 -4.10
CA GLN A 121 -14.84 -8.05 -3.66
C GLN A 121 -15.16 -7.91 -2.16
N CYS A 122 -14.17 -7.51 -1.37
CA CYS A 122 -14.30 -7.37 0.09
C CYS A 122 -14.64 -5.93 0.53
N LEU A 123 -14.68 -4.96 -0.39
CA LEU A 123 -14.96 -3.56 -0.05
C LEU A 123 -16.46 -3.34 0.17
N SER A 124 -16.82 -3.01 1.40
CA SER A 124 -18.16 -2.53 1.78
C SER A 124 -18.23 -1.00 1.98
N SER A 125 -17.08 -0.32 1.87
CA SER A 125 -16.97 1.14 2.07
C SER A 125 -15.78 1.70 1.27
N ILE A 126 -15.67 3.03 1.24
CA ILE A 126 -14.56 3.75 0.60
C ILE A 126 -13.21 3.60 1.34
N ASN A 127 -13.18 2.95 2.50
CA ASN A 127 -11.96 2.75 3.28
C ASN A 127 -11.44 1.33 3.16
N ILE A 128 -10.16 1.19 2.82
CA ILE A 128 -9.44 -0.07 2.93
C ILE A 128 -8.95 -0.21 4.37
N SER A 129 -9.27 -1.33 5.01
CA SER A 129 -8.77 -1.68 6.33
C SER A 129 -7.91 -2.96 6.25
N ARG A 130 -7.06 -3.16 7.26
CA ARG A 130 -6.24 -4.36 7.39
C ARG A 130 -7.04 -5.66 7.24
N ASP A 131 -8.25 -5.68 7.78
CA ASP A 131 -9.10 -6.89 7.81
C ASP A 131 -9.50 -7.35 6.41
N ARG A 132 -9.54 -6.43 5.43
CA ARG A 132 -9.82 -6.78 4.03
C ARG A 132 -8.69 -7.59 3.39
N PHE A 133 -7.47 -7.41 3.87
CA PHE A 133 -6.32 -8.19 3.41
C PHE A 133 -6.29 -9.63 3.96
N ALA A 134 -7.19 -10.01 4.86
CA ALA A 134 -7.36 -11.41 5.26
C ALA A 134 -7.76 -12.32 4.08
N PHE A 135 -8.35 -11.75 3.03
CA PHE A 135 -8.72 -12.44 1.80
C PHE A 135 -7.62 -12.44 0.73
N VAL A 136 -6.51 -11.73 0.98
CA VAL A 136 -5.37 -11.68 0.06
C VAL A 136 -4.37 -12.75 0.47
N PRO A 137 -4.07 -13.75 -0.39
CA PRO A 137 -3.14 -14.80 -0.06
C PRO A 137 -1.74 -14.27 0.21
N LEU A 138 -1.10 -14.74 1.28
CA LEU A 138 0.29 -14.41 1.54
C LEU A 138 1.21 -15.13 0.55
N GLN A 139 2.17 -14.41 -0.01
CA GLN A 139 3.17 -14.95 -0.91
C GLN A 139 4.57 -14.90 -0.29
N ASP A 140 5.50 -15.64 -0.89
CA ASP A 140 6.92 -15.47 -0.67
C ASP A 140 7.43 -14.31 -1.51
N PHE A 141 7.88 -13.24 -0.85
CA PHE A 141 8.37 -12.01 -1.50
C PHE A 141 9.88 -12.05 -1.79
N SER A 142 10.54 -13.19 -1.63
CA SER A 142 11.90 -13.38 -2.14
C SER A 142 11.97 -13.32 -3.68
N ARG A 143 10.83 -13.41 -4.36
CA ARG A 143 10.66 -13.25 -5.78
C ARG A 143 9.52 -12.31 -6.15
N LYS A 144 9.57 -11.79 -7.35
CA LYS A 144 8.46 -11.04 -7.96
C LYS A 144 7.28 -11.96 -8.28
N TRP A 145 6.06 -11.39 -8.18
CA TRP A 145 4.80 -12.01 -8.59
C TRP A 145 4.11 -11.13 -9.61
N THR A 146 3.77 -11.68 -10.77
CA THR A 146 2.98 -11.02 -11.81
C THR A 146 1.52 -11.47 -11.75
N ASP A 147 0.63 -10.82 -12.50
CA ASP A 147 -0.76 -11.26 -12.63
C ASP A 147 -0.82 -12.65 -13.27
N GLU A 148 0.01 -12.93 -14.28
CA GLU A 148 0.10 -14.22 -14.95
C GLU A 148 0.53 -15.34 -13.99
N ASP A 149 1.57 -15.11 -13.16
CA ASP A 149 2.01 -16.07 -12.14
C ASP A 149 0.87 -16.42 -11.18
N LEU A 150 0.05 -15.42 -10.81
CA LEU A 150 -1.05 -15.59 -9.87
C LEU A 150 -2.25 -16.29 -10.52
N TYR A 151 -2.57 -15.95 -11.77
CA TYR A 151 -3.62 -16.62 -12.53
C TYR A 151 -3.32 -18.12 -12.69
N GLU A 152 -2.09 -18.46 -13.07
CA GLU A 152 -1.64 -19.85 -13.17
C GLU A 152 -1.67 -20.57 -11.82
N LYS A 153 -1.08 -19.93 -10.78
CA LYS A 153 -1.01 -20.50 -9.42
C LYS A 153 -2.37 -20.86 -8.83
N TYR A 154 -3.38 -20.01 -9.09
CA TYR A 154 -4.72 -20.20 -8.56
C TYR A 154 -5.68 -20.88 -9.55
N GLY A 155 -5.20 -21.29 -10.73
CA GLY A 155 -5.94 -22.05 -11.71
C GLY A 155 -7.12 -21.31 -12.30
N LEU A 156 -6.98 -19.99 -12.55
CA LEU A 156 -8.05 -19.18 -13.11
C LEU A 156 -8.27 -19.56 -14.58
N ASN A 157 -9.54 -19.67 -14.98
CA ASN A 157 -9.91 -19.85 -16.38
C ASN A 157 -9.93 -18.52 -17.16
N GLU A 158 -10.07 -18.59 -18.49
CA GLU A 158 -10.10 -17.39 -19.35
C GLU A 158 -11.21 -16.40 -19.00
N GLU A 159 -12.39 -16.87 -18.61
CA GLU A 159 -13.53 -16.00 -18.27
C GLU A 159 -13.22 -15.20 -16.98
N GLU A 160 -12.62 -15.86 -15.97
CA GLU A 160 -12.22 -15.23 -14.71
C GLU A 160 -11.08 -14.21 -14.93
N ILE A 161 -10.09 -14.55 -15.76
CA ILE A 161 -8.99 -13.64 -16.14
C ILE A 161 -9.57 -12.41 -16.85
N ASN A 162 -10.41 -12.60 -17.88
CA ASN A 162 -11.02 -11.52 -18.62
C ASN A 162 -11.88 -10.62 -17.72
N LEU A 163 -12.57 -11.17 -16.72
CA LEU A 163 -13.32 -10.41 -15.75
C LEU A 163 -12.38 -9.51 -14.92
N ILE A 164 -11.29 -10.04 -14.37
CA ILE A 164 -10.30 -9.27 -13.60
C ILE A 164 -9.70 -8.15 -14.47
N GLU A 165 -9.26 -8.51 -15.68
CA GLU A 165 -8.63 -7.59 -16.63
C GLU A 165 -9.56 -6.43 -17.00
N SER A 166 -10.87 -6.70 -17.18
CA SER A 166 -11.86 -5.69 -17.51
C SER A 166 -12.25 -4.77 -16.34
N MET A 167 -12.13 -5.26 -15.10
CA MET A 167 -12.56 -4.52 -13.91
C MET A 167 -11.48 -3.67 -13.26
N ILE A 168 -10.21 -4.07 -13.37
CA ILE A 168 -9.11 -3.45 -12.62
C ILE A 168 -8.16 -2.73 -13.58
N LYS A 169 -8.01 -1.41 -13.35
CA LYS A 169 -7.07 -0.58 -14.11
C LYS A 169 -5.62 -0.96 -13.79
N PRO A 170 -4.69 -0.99 -14.76
CA PRO A 170 -3.26 -1.08 -14.46
C PRO A 170 -2.82 -0.03 -13.43
N MET A 171 -1.90 -0.38 -12.55
CA MET A 171 -1.33 0.51 -11.54
C MET A 171 0.12 0.81 -11.92
N ASP A 172 0.38 2.08 -12.16
CA ASP A 172 1.74 2.59 -12.28
C ASP A 172 2.26 2.91 -10.88
N LEU A 173 3.36 2.31 -10.50
CA LEU A 173 4.01 2.53 -9.20
C LEU A 173 4.98 3.72 -9.20
N GLY A 174 5.10 4.44 -10.34
CA GLY A 174 6.11 5.45 -10.54
C GLY A 174 7.50 4.78 -10.53
N GLY A 175 8.11 4.60 -11.69
CA GLY A 175 9.51 4.18 -11.75
C GLY A 175 10.38 5.25 -11.09
N ASP A 176 11.43 4.82 -10.41
CA ASP A 176 12.50 5.70 -9.94
C ASP A 176 13.01 6.53 -11.14
N GLU A 177 12.66 7.84 -11.19
CA GLU A 177 13.39 8.84 -11.96
C GLU A 177 14.54 9.39 -11.14
#